data_e3330245d3175a5ce4540b925b7d8620
#
_entry.id   e3330245d3175a5ce4540b925b7d8620
#
_cell.length_a   1.000
_cell.length_b   1.000
_cell.length_c   1.000
_cell.angle_alpha   90.00
_cell.angle_beta   90.00
_cell.angle_gamma   90.00
#
_symmetry.space_group_name_H-M   'P 1'
#
loop_
_entity.id
_entity.type
_entity.pdbx_description
1 polymer ?
#
loop_
_entity_poly.entity_id
_entity_poly.type
_entity_poly.pdbx_seq_one_letter_code
_entity_poly.pdbx_strand_id
1 'polypeptide(L)'
;MNDKKEAKKMKKNLLSQIKKSAAVVAFGLTAALPTQAQETLNFYNWSDYIAEDTIAKFEKETGIKVTYDVFDSNEVLEAKLLAGRSGYDLVVPSATFMARQIQAGVFQPLDKSKLSNYKELDMPMMKTLSALDADNAHGVPYLWGTTGIGYNIDQVKKELGEDAPTDSWELVFNPKYMEKLKNCGVSFLDSADEIYPLALAYVGKNPNSKDKSDYAKKSEAAMLLKNIRPYITQFHSSQYINNLANGDICVAVGWSGDILQAMDRADEAENGVSIEYTIPKEGTSMWFDMLVIPKDAKNTDNAHKLVNFLMRPDIIAEITNYVWYPNGIPASKTMLDEEISSNTSIYPDAATKAKLFPLSVHTPKIDKALTRFWTDMKTGR
;
A
#
# COMPACT_ATOMS: atom_id res chain seq x y z
N MET A 1 -73.71 54.46 -35.52
CA MET A 1 -73.36 55.13 -34.24
C MET A 1 -72.90 54.15 -33.11
N ASN A 2 -72.84 52.89 -33.43
CA ASN A 2 -72.44 51.87 -32.42
C ASN A 2 -70.92 51.54 -32.42
N ASP A 3 -70.24 51.67 -33.57
CA ASP A 3 -68.84 51.26 -33.67
C ASP A 3 -67.83 52.15 -32.88
N LYS A 4 -68.14 53.40 -32.67
CA LYS A 4 -67.26 54.29 -31.87
C LYS A 4 -67.35 54.11 -30.40
N LYS A 5 -68.41 53.45 -29.87
CA LYS A 5 -68.58 53.16 -28.45
C LYS A 5 -67.80 51.84 -28.04
N GLU A 6 -67.75 50.86 -28.93
CA GLU A 6 -67.00 49.65 -28.67
C GLU A 6 -65.49 49.85 -28.73
N ALA A 7 -65.00 50.65 -29.70
CA ALA A 7 -63.56 50.96 -29.78
C ALA A 7 -63.08 51.78 -28.58
N LYS A 8 -63.93 52.58 -27.95
CA LYS A 8 -63.57 53.32 -26.71
C LYS A 8 -63.64 52.50 -25.48
N LYS A 9 -64.41 51.42 -25.46
CA LYS A 9 -64.51 50.45 -24.37
C LYS A 9 -63.32 49.47 -24.39
N MET A 10 -62.90 49.06 -25.62
CA MET A 10 -61.68 48.24 -25.80
C MET A 10 -60.42 48.99 -25.41
N LYS A 11 -60.24 50.27 -25.77
CA LYS A 11 -59.09 51.05 -25.33
C LYS A 11 -59.05 51.31 -23.82
N LYS A 12 -60.20 51.43 -23.16
CA LYS A 12 -60.23 51.59 -21.69
C LYS A 12 -59.89 50.29 -20.94
N ASN A 13 -60.29 49.14 -21.48
CA ASN A 13 -59.92 47.83 -20.90
C ASN A 13 -58.45 47.47 -21.12
N LEU A 14 -57.88 47.88 -22.30
CA LEU A 14 -56.45 47.63 -22.58
C LEU A 14 -55.56 48.50 -21.69
N LEU A 15 -55.95 49.76 -21.42
CA LEU A 15 -55.19 50.63 -20.50
C LEU A 15 -55.36 50.30 -19.04
N SER A 16 -56.44 49.59 -18.64
CA SER A 16 -56.61 49.08 -17.27
C SER A 16 -55.85 47.80 -17.02
N GLN A 17 -55.62 47.00 -18.06
CA GLN A 17 -54.78 45.76 -17.95
C GLN A 17 -53.29 46.12 -17.91
N ILE A 18 -52.86 47.20 -18.61
CA ILE A 18 -51.46 47.67 -18.58
C ILE A 18 -51.07 48.27 -17.19
N LYS A 19 -52.08 48.84 -16.46
CA LYS A 19 -51.83 49.39 -15.12
C LYS A 19 -51.83 48.36 -13.97
N LYS A 20 -52.21 47.10 -14.21
CA LYS A 20 -52.21 46.03 -13.22
C LYS A 20 -51.01 45.11 -13.35
N SER A 21 -50.18 45.24 -14.37
CA SER A 21 -48.95 44.43 -14.56
C SER A 21 -47.66 45.18 -14.19
N ALA A 22 -47.76 46.36 -13.56
CA ALA A 22 -46.62 47.15 -13.10
C ALA A 22 -46.54 47.15 -11.58
N ALA A 23 -46.62 45.94 -10.97
CA ALA A 23 -46.31 45.79 -9.54
C ALA A 23 -45.64 44.46 -9.32
N VAL A 24 -44.44 44.57 -8.73
CA VAL A 24 -43.63 43.48 -8.18
C VAL A 24 -42.80 42.73 -9.23
N VAL A 25 -41.86 43.42 -9.87
CA VAL A 25 -40.52 42.85 -10.04
C VAL A 25 -39.77 43.18 -8.76
N ALA A 26 -40.06 42.44 -7.68
CA ALA A 26 -39.14 42.32 -6.57
C ALA A 26 -37.88 41.63 -7.16
N PHE A 27 -36.86 42.40 -7.41
CA PHE A 27 -35.50 41.93 -7.62
C PHE A 27 -35.12 41.16 -6.33
N GLY A 28 -35.47 39.88 -6.28
CA GLY A 28 -34.80 38.92 -5.38
C GLY A 28 -33.34 38.91 -5.80
N LEU A 29 -32.51 39.74 -5.18
CA LEU A 29 -31.10 39.48 -5.08
C LEU A 29 -31.02 38.16 -4.27
N THR A 30 -31.15 37.04 -4.98
CA THR A 30 -30.54 35.78 -4.49
C THR A 30 -29.06 36.09 -4.50
N ALA A 31 -28.54 36.47 -3.32
CA ALA A 31 -27.12 36.37 -3.08
C ALA A 31 -26.76 34.91 -3.45
N ALA A 32 -26.17 34.72 -4.63
CA ALA A 32 -25.50 33.49 -4.97
C ALA A 32 -24.38 33.38 -3.93
N LEU A 33 -24.68 32.65 -2.89
CA LEU A 33 -23.60 32.17 -1.97
C LEU A 33 -22.59 31.54 -2.92
N PRO A 34 -21.33 31.96 -2.88
CA PRO A 34 -20.32 31.29 -3.66
C PRO A 34 -20.42 29.81 -3.28
N THR A 35 -20.83 28.96 -4.21
CA THR A 35 -20.68 27.51 -4.07
C THR A 35 -19.18 27.31 -3.94
N GLN A 36 -18.72 27.16 -2.70
CA GLN A 36 -17.34 26.81 -2.43
C GLN A 36 -17.12 25.49 -3.20
N ALA A 37 -16.22 25.52 -4.18
CA ALA A 37 -15.90 24.32 -4.94
C ALA A 37 -15.55 23.21 -3.93
N GLN A 38 -16.18 22.04 -4.08
CA GLN A 38 -15.93 20.88 -3.22
C GLN A 38 -14.43 20.61 -3.17
N GLU A 39 -13.83 20.68 -2.00
CA GLU A 39 -12.42 20.29 -1.83
C GLU A 39 -12.26 18.79 -2.15
N THR A 40 -11.22 18.45 -2.89
CA THR A 40 -10.96 17.08 -3.34
C THR A 40 -9.54 16.65 -3.01
N LEU A 41 -9.32 15.34 -3.02
CA LEU A 41 -8.02 14.71 -2.82
C LEU A 41 -7.97 13.40 -3.61
N ASN A 42 -6.88 13.15 -4.34
CA ASN A 42 -6.63 11.87 -5.02
C ASN A 42 -5.55 11.11 -4.25
N PHE A 43 -5.93 9.99 -3.65
CA PHE A 43 -5.06 9.13 -2.85
C PHE A 43 -4.82 7.81 -3.56
N TYR A 44 -3.54 7.43 -3.75
CA TYR A 44 -3.12 6.19 -4.38
C TYR A 44 -2.36 5.34 -3.38
N ASN A 45 -2.96 4.27 -2.93
CA ASN A 45 -2.46 3.39 -1.88
C ASN A 45 -2.28 1.96 -2.42
N TRP A 46 -1.73 1.08 -1.60
CA TRP A 46 -1.72 -0.35 -1.86
C TRP A 46 -3.13 -0.94 -1.79
N SER A 47 -3.36 -2.03 -2.51
CA SER A 47 -4.57 -2.84 -2.31
C SER A 47 -4.57 -3.44 -0.89
N ASP A 48 -5.76 -3.60 -0.32
CA ASP A 48 -5.96 -4.22 1.00
C ASP A 48 -5.13 -3.58 2.14
N TYR A 49 -4.99 -2.23 2.16
CA TYR A 49 -4.00 -1.53 3.00
C TYR A 49 -4.56 -0.32 3.77
N ILE A 50 -5.87 -0.32 4.03
CA ILE A 50 -6.58 0.68 4.82
C ILE A 50 -7.88 0.07 5.35
N ALA A 51 -8.37 0.50 6.52
CA ALA A 51 -9.68 0.07 7.03
C ALA A 51 -10.81 0.69 6.21
N GLU A 52 -11.89 -0.06 5.99
CA GLU A 52 -12.98 0.27 5.06
C GLU A 52 -13.62 1.64 5.30
N ASP A 53 -13.73 2.06 6.55
CA ASP A 53 -14.42 3.29 6.94
C ASP A 53 -13.48 4.50 7.12
N THR A 54 -12.16 4.31 7.00
CA THR A 54 -11.14 5.37 7.24
C THR A 54 -11.36 6.58 6.34
N ILE A 55 -11.56 6.35 5.04
CA ILE A 55 -11.80 7.44 4.07
C ILE A 55 -13.11 8.16 4.38
N ALA A 56 -14.17 7.41 4.70
CA ALA A 56 -15.47 7.99 5.04
C ALA A 56 -15.39 8.85 6.33
N LYS A 57 -14.60 8.44 7.32
CA LYS A 57 -14.33 9.22 8.54
C LYS A 57 -13.62 10.53 8.20
N PHE A 58 -12.57 10.48 7.38
CA PHE A 58 -11.84 11.67 6.93
C PHE A 58 -12.76 12.63 6.17
N GLU A 59 -13.53 12.15 5.21
CA GLU A 59 -14.48 12.96 4.45
C GLU A 59 -15.54 13.62 5.34
N LYS A 60 -16.06 12.89 6.32
CA LYS A 60 -17.04 13.39 7.29
C LYS A 60 -16.48 14.50 8.18
N GLU A 61 -15.22 14.36 8.61
CA GLU A 61 -14.59 15.35 9.50
C GLU A 61 -14.15 16.61 8.75
N THR A 62 -13.73 16.48 7.49
CA THR A 62 -13.08 17.58 6.76
C THR A 62 -13.95 18.19 5.66
N GLY A 63 -14.95 17.48 5.18
CA GLY A 63 -15.72 17.85 3.99
C GLY A 63 -14.97 17.63 2.67
N ILE A 64 -13.72 17.12 2.69
CA ILE A 64 -12.89 16.87 1.52
C ILE A 64 -13.31 15.54 0.89
N LYS A 65 -13.60 15.53 -0.41
CA LYS A 65 -13.91 14.30 -1.14
C LYS A 65 -12.63 13.61 -1.61
N VAL A 66 -12.51 12.32 -1.31
CA VAL A 66 -11.34 11.51 -1.64
C VAL A 66 -11.66 10.56 -2.81
N THR A 67 -10.87 10.66 -3.88
CA THR A 67 -10.78 9.61 -4.90
C THR A 67 -9.69 8.65 -4.43
N TYR A 68 -10.07 7.42 -4.13
CA TYR A 68 -9.18 6.40 -3.62
C TYR A 68 -8.94 5.34 -4.69
N ASP A 69 -7.70 5.24 -5.16
CA ASP A 69 -7.25 4.25 -6.13
C ASP A 69 -6.19 3.36 -5.50
N VAL A 70 -6.01 2.14 -6.03
CA VAL A 70 -5.07 1.16 -5.50
C VAL A 70 -4.08 0.65 -6.54
N PHE A 71 -2.90 0.22 -6.06
CA PHE A 71 -1.88 -0.47 -6.82
C PHE A 71 -1.38 -1.71 -6.04
N ASP A 72 -0.68 -2.60 -6.71
CA ASP A 72 -0.19 -3.87 -6.15
C ASP A 72 1.34 -4.03 -6.18
N SER A 73 2.06 -3.06 -6.74
CA SER A 73 3.53 -3.09 -6.77
C SER A 73 4.15 -1.70 -6.81
N ASN A 74 5.31 -1.55 -6.18
CA ASN A 74 6.11 -0.32 -6.24
C ASN A 74 6.48 0.05 -7.68
N GLU A 75 6.71 -0.94 -8.54
CA GLU A 75 7.07 -0.74 -9.95
C GLU A 75 5.94 -0.06 -10.73
N VAL A 76 4.68 -0.43 -10.46
CA VAL A 76 3.50 0.21 -11.05
C VAL A 76 3.38 1.66 -10.60
N LEU A 77 3.52 1.91 -9.28
CA LEU A 77 3.51 3.26 -8.72
C LEU A 77 4.66 4.09 -9.32
N GLU A 78 5.88 3.56 -9.35
CA GLU A 78 7.06 4.25 -9.86
C GLU A 78 6.92 4.62 -11.33
N ALA A 79 6.46 3.70 -12.17
CA ALA A 79 6.23 3.97 -13.59
C ALA A 79 5.25 5.14 -13.78
N LYS A 80 4.19 5.18 -12.98
CA LYS A 80 3.19 6.26 -13.02
C LYS A 80 3.76 7.61 -12.57
N LEU A 81 4.54 7.62 -11.50
CA LEU A 81 5.15 8.84 -10.98
C LEU A 81 6.23 9.40 -11.91
N LEU A 82 7.09 8.54 -12.46
CA LEU A 82 8.16 8.94 -13.39
C LEU A 82 7.63 9.41 -14.75
N ALA A 83 6.45 8.96 -15.18
CA ALA A 83 5.79 9.49 -16.37
C ALA A 83 5.36 10.95 -16.21
N GLY A 84 5.28 11.46 -14.98
CA GLY A 84 4.79 12.79 -14.63
C GLY A 84 3.28 12.96 -14.81
N ARG A 85 2.71 13.99 -14.21
CA ARG A 85 1.26 14.24 -14.18
C ARG A 85 0.51 13.02 -13.66
N SER A 86 0.98 12.51 -12.51
CA SER A 86 0.44 11.30 -11.88
C SER A 86 -1.08 11.40 -11.64
N GLY A 87 -1.56 12.60 -11.35
CA GLY A 87 -2.95 12.87 -11.01
C GLY A 87 -3.26 12.63 -9.53
N TYR A 88 -2.28 12.21 -8.75
CA TYR A 88 -2.44 11.96 -7.32
C TYR A 88 -1.86 13.06 -6.46
N ASP A 89 -2.46 13.24 -5.28
CA ASP A 89 -2.05 14.22 -4.28
C ASP A 89 -1.30 13.57 -3.11
N LEU A 90 -1.58 12.30 -2.84
CA LEU A 90 -0.92 11.48 -1.83
C LEU A 90 -0.68 10.09 -2.39
N VAL A 91 0.51 9.52 -2.13
CA VAL A 91 0.88 8.17 -2.57
C VAL A 91 1.71 7.46 -1.50
N VAL A 92 1.83 6.12 -1.59
CA VAL A 92 2.43 5.29 -0.53
C VAL A 92 3.51 4.35 -1.09
N PRO A 93 4.68 4.85 -1.53
CA PRO A 93 5.80 3.98 -1.91
C PRO A 93 6.48 3.36 -0.69
N SER A 94 7.16 2.22 -0.88
CA SER A 94 8.11 1.73 0.11
C SER A 94 9.33 2.64 0.20
N ALA A 95 9.94 2.74 1.38
CA ALA A 95 10.98 3.72 1.70
C ALA A 95 12.20 3.68 0.75
N THR A 96 12.58 2.51 0.22
CA THR A 96 13.67 2.37 -0.75
C THR A 96 13.30 2.94 -2.12
N PHE A 97 12.05 2.72 -2.55
CA PHE A 97 11.52 3.32 -3.78
C PHE A 97 11.35 4.83 -3.62
N MET A 98 10.82 5.28 -2.48
CA MET A 98 10.75 6.71 -2.14
C MET A 98 12.13 7.37 -2.26
N ALA A 99 13.19 6.76 -1.69
CA ALA A 99 14.53 7.32 -1.70
C ALA A 99 15.07 7.57 -3.12
N ARG A 100 14.89 6.62 -4.05
CA ARG A 100 15.31 6.82 -5.45
C ARG A 100 14.42 7.80 -6.21
N GLN A 101 13.14 7.83 -5.88
CA GLN A 101 12.17 8.78 -6.46
C GLN A 101 12.42 10.23 -5.96
N ILE A 102 12.88 10.41 -4.71
CA ILE A 102 13.37 11.71 -4.21
C ILE A 102 14.55 12.20 -5.06
N GLN A 103 15.52 11.31 -5.36
CA GLN A 103 16.67 11.64 -6.22
C GLN A 103 16.23 12.03 -7.64
N ALA A 104 15.13 11.47 -8.13
CA ALA A 104 14.52 11.82 -9.42
C ALA A 104 13.67 13.11 -9.34
N GLY A 105 13.51 13.71 -8.16
CA GLY A 105 12.75 14.95 -7.97
C GLY A 105 11.24 14.79 -8.13
N VAL A 106 10.72 13.61 -7.81
CA VAL A 106 9.30 13.25 -7.99
C VAL A 106 8.42 13.75 -6.84
N PHE A 107 8.99 13.91 -5.63
CA PHE A 107 8.27 14.34 -4.45
C PHE A 107 8.60 15.77 -4.04
N GLN A 108 7.68 16.40 -3.32
CA GLN A 108 7.91 17.67 -2.65
C GLN A 108 8.13 17.44 -1.15
N PRO A 109 8.91 18.30 -0.48
CA PRO A 109 9.07 18.23 0.97
C PRO A 109 7.72 18.44 1.68
N LEU A 110 7.52 17.73 2.79
CA LEU A 110 6.37 17.93 3.67
C LEU A 110 6.49 19.24 4.46
N ASP A 111 5.41 19.99 4.54
CA ASP A 111 5.28 21.09 5.48
C ASP A 111 4.90 20.54 6.87
N LYS A 112 5.94 20.27 7.68
CA LYS A 112 5.77 19.71 9.02
C LYS A 112 4.96 20.60 9.96
N SER A 113 4.83 21.91 9.68
CA SER A 113 4.01 22.82 10.48
C SER A 113 2.52 22.50 10.36
N LYS A 114 2.10 21.81 9.30
CA LYS A 114 0.71 21.33 9.08
C LYS A 114 0.44 19.94 9.70
N LEU A 115 1.47 19.30 10.26
CA LEU A 115 1.42 17.95 10.77
C LEU A 115 1.49 17.93 12.30
N SER A 116 0.40 18.33 12.97
CA SER A 116 0.35 18.39 14.45
C SER A 116 0.60 17.05 15.12
N ASN A 117 0.31 15.94 14.44
CA ASN A 117 0.51 14.57 14.91
C ASN A 117 1.90 14.01 14.56
N TYR A 118 2.79 14.79 13.92
CA TYR A 118 4.17 14.39 13.63
C TYR A 118 4.95 13.97 14.89
N LYS A 119 4.62 14.54 16.04
CA LYS A 119 5.20 14.23 17.35
C LYS A 119 4.86 12.84 17.88
N GLU A 120 3.83 12.19 17.33
CA GLU A 120 3.38 10.84 17.70
C GLU A 120 4.24 9.74 17.04
N LEU A 121 5.08 10.10 16.05
CA LEU A 121 5.92 9.14 15.32
C LEU A 121 7.00 8.52 16.22
N ASP A 122 7.30 7.24 15.95
CA ASP A 122 8.40 6.50 16.59
C ASP A 122 9.76 7.10 16.20
N MET A 123 10.42 7.77 17.14
CA MET A 123 11.69 8.47 16.87
C MET A 123 12.84 7.54 16.52
N PRO A 124 13.01 6.32 17.12
CA PRO A 124 13.95 5.31 16.64
C PRO A 124 13.72 4.92 15.18
N MET A 125 12.48 4.69 14.78
CA MET A 125 12.11 4.42 13.38
C MET A 125 12.48 5.60 12.47
N MET A 126 12.11 6.83 12.85
CA MET A 126 12.43 8.05 12.10
C MET A 126 13.93 8.22 11.91
N LYS A 127 14.73 7.90 12.94
CA LYS A 127 16.20 7.91 12.85
C LYS A 127 16.72 6.88 11.84
N THR A 128 16.13 5.71 11.77
CA THR A 128 16.48 4.69 10.77
C THR A 128 16.12 5.17 9.36
N LEU A 129 14.93 5.71 9.18
CA LEU A 129 14.42 6.19 7.89
C LEU A 129 15.17 7.42 7.37
N SER A 130 15.80 8.23 8.25
CA SER A 130 16.62 9.38 7.82
C SER A 130 17.83 9.02 6.94
N ALA A 131 18.23 7.75 6.90
CA ALA A 131 19.23 7.25 5.97
C ALA A 131 18.71 7.18 4.51
N LEU A 132 17.40 7.10 4.33
CA LEU A 132 16.72 7.03 3.03
C LEU A 132 16.10 8.37 2.62
N ASP A 133 15.67 9.17 3.58
CA ASP A 133 15.12 10.52 3.40
C ASP A 133 15.77 11.48 4.40
N ALA A 134 16.76 12.24 3.95
CA ALA A 134 17.52 13.16 4.80
C ALA A 134 16.55 14.09 5.58
N ASP A 135 16.75 14.17 6.90
CA ASP A 135 15.90 14.94 7.83
C ASP A 135 14.42 14.51 7.82
N ASN A 136 14.09 13.34 7.24
CA ASN A 136 12.73 12.90 6.97
C ASN A 136 11.90 14.03 6.33
N ALA A 137 12.45 14.60 5.26
CA ALA A 137 11.90 15.80 4.66
C ALA A 137 10.67 15.54 3.79
N HIS A 138 10.55 14.35 3.18
CA HIS A 138 9.55 14.08 2.14
C HIS A 138 8.45 13.12 2.58
N GLY A 139 8.73 12.22 3.53
CA GLY A 139 7.77 11.20 3.93
C GLY A 139 7.64 11.00 5.42
N VAL A 140 6.50 10.44 5.82
CA VAL A 140 6.27 9.89 7.16
C VAL A 140 5.90 8.42 7.04
N PRO A 141 6.34 7.54 7.98
CA PRO A 141 5.97 6.14 7.94
C PRO A 141 4.46 5.99 8.13
N TYR A 142 3.89 5.10 7.34
CA TYR A 142 2.49 4.68 7.42
C TYR A 142 2.40 3.35 8.15
N LEU A 143 2.74 2.28 7.46
CA LEU A 143 2.80 0.93 8.00
C LEU A 143 4.16 0.33 7.68
N TRP A 144 4.49 -0.78 8.34
CA TRP A 144 5.71 -1.53 8.06
C TRP A 144 5.44 -3.03 8.19
N GLY A 145 6.36 -3.85 7.73
CA GLY A 145 6.19 -5.28 7.81
C GLY A 145 7.45 -6.06 7.47
N THR A 146 7.27 -7.35 7.34
CA THR A 146 8.30 -8.31 6.93
C THR A 146 7.81 -9.12 5.74
N THR A 147 8.74 -9.60 4.92
CA THR A 147 8.45 -10.55 3.86
C THR A 147 8.79 -11.94 4.37
N GLY A 148 7.83 -12.87 4.32
CA GLY A 148 8.00 -14.20 4.88
C GLY A 148 7.27 -15.27 4.11
N ILE A 149 6.96 -16.36 4.80
CA ILE A 149 6.29 -17.53 4.23
C ILE A 149 4.91 -17.67 4.85
N GLY A 150 3.87 -17.57 4.01
CA GLY A 150 2.51 -17.97 4.35
C GLY A 150 2.23 -19.37 3.83
N TYR A 151 1.60 -20.20 4.64
CA TYR A 151 1.31 -21.56 4.19
C TYR A 151 0.04 -22.13 4.79
N ASN A 152 -0.62 -22.97 3.99
CA ASN A 152 -1.73 -23.80 4.42
C ASN A 152 -1.16 -25.02 5.16
N ILE A 153 -1.43 -25.11 6.47
CA ILE A 153 -0.85 -26.09 7.37
C ILE A 153 -1.14 -27.53 6.89
N ASP A 154 -2.39 -27.83 6.59
CA ASP A 154 -2.82 -29.18 6.22
C ASP A 154 -2.30 -29.59 4.85
N GLN A 155 -2.29 -28.69 3.88
CA GLN A 155 -1.78 -29.00 2.55
C GLN A 155 -0.26 -29.21 2.55
N VAL A 156 0.50 -28.35 3.25
CA VAL A 156 1.96 -28.52 3.37
C VAL A 156 2.30 -29.81 4.10
N LYS A 157 1.60 -30.13 5.19
CA LYS A 157 1.75 -31.39 5.91
C LYS A 157 1.42 -32.61 5.04
N LYS A 158 0.39 -32.53 4.21
CA LYS A 158 0.02 -33.58 3.25
C LYS A 158 1.12 -33.84 2.21
N GLU A 159 1.75 -32.78 1.67
CA GLU A 159 2.76 -32.92 0.61
C GLU A 159 4.17 -33.27 1.18
N LEU A 160 4.53 -32.76 2.36
CA LEU A 160 5.88 -32.86 2.90
C LEU A 160 6.01 -33.69 4.17
N GLY A 161 4.91 -33.96 4.88
CA GLY A 161 4.90 -34.61 6.20
C GLY A 161 5.06 -33.62 7.36
N GLU A 162 5.08 -34.16 8.58
CA GLU A 162 5.17 -33.38 9.83
C GLU A 162 6.48 -32.60 9.98
N ASP A 163 7.57 -33.10 9.39
CA ASP A 163 8.92 -32.52 9.51
C ASP A 163 9.20 -31.45 8.41
N ALA A 164 8.14 -30.88 7.81
CA ALA A 164 8.29 -29.81 6.82
C ALA A 164 9.00 -28.60 7.45
N PRO A 165 10.02 -28.00 6.79
CA PRO A 165 10.79 -26.88 7.36
C PRO A 165 10.03 -25.56 7.23
N THR A 166 8.85 -25.47 7.84
CA THR A 166 7.97 -24.28 7.71
C THR A 166 8.54 -23.02 8.37
N ASP A 167 9.52 -23.18 9.25
CA ASP A 167 10.25 -22.11 9.93
C ASP A 167 11.51 -21.61 9.20
N SER A 168 11.70 -22.02 7.93
CA SER A 168 12.96 -21.80 7.19
C SER A 168 12.70 -21.45 5.74
N TRP A 169 13.55 -20.57 5.18
CA TRP A 169 13.61 -20.32 3.73
C TRP A 169 13.89 -21.59 2.92
N GLU A 170 14.37 -22.67 3.56
CA GLU A 170 14.56 -23.96 2.92
C GLU A 170 13.27 -24.50 2.29
N LEU A 171 12.11 -24.21 2.88
CA LEU A 171 10.81 -24.62 2.36
C LEU A 171 10.61 -24.19 0.90
N VAL A 172 10.99 -22.95 0.56
CA VAL A 172 10.72 -22.34 -0.75
C VAL A 172 11.98 -22.15 -1.62
N PHE A 173 13.19 -22.32 -1.07
CA PHE A 173 14.42 -22.20 -1.84
C PHE A 173 15.12 -23.54 -2.11
N ASN A 174 14.69 -24.63 -1.47
CA ASN A 174 15.24 -25.96 -1.75
C ASN A 174 14.34 -26.69 -2.78
N PRO A 175 14.89 -27.05 -3.97
CA PRO A 175 14.14 -27.77 -5.00
C PRO A 175 13.50 -29.07 -4.50
N LYS A 176 14.09 -29.74 -3.51
CA LYS A 176 13.55 -30.98 -2.92
C LYS A 176 12.14 -30.80 -2.37
N TYR A 177 11.86 -29.68 -1.69
CA TYR A 177 10.54 -29.37 -1.14
C TYR A 177 9.63 -28.75 -2.19
N MET A 178 10.16 -27.83 -2.98
CA MET A 178 9.41 -27.13 -4.03
C MET A 178 8.85 -28.07 -5.09
N GLU A 179 9.57 -29.14 -5.42
CA GLU A 179 9.10 -30.17 -6.38
C GLU A 179 7.80 -30.85 -5.91
N LYS A 180 7.62 -31.04 -4.60
CA LYS A 180 6.39 -31.59 -4.02
C LYS A 180 5.31 -30.52 -3.88
N LEU A 181 5.66 -29.33 -3.39
CA LEU A 181 4.74 -28.22 -3.16
C LEU A 181 4.07 -27.70 -4.45
N LYS A 182 4.69 -27.90 -5.63
CA LYS A 182 4.05 -27.54 -6.91
C LYS A 182 2.68 -28.19 -7.12
N ASN A 183 2.41 -29.33 -6.46
CA ASN A 183 1.16 -30.06 -6.57
C ASN A 183 -0.02 -29.31 -5.91
N CYS A 184 0.26 -28.55 -4.86
CA CYS A 184 -0.74 -27.74 -4.16
C CYS A 184 -0.64 -26.23 -4.47
N GLY A 185 0.37 -25.82 -5.23
CA GLY A 185 0.53 -24.44 -5.70
C GLY A 185 1.40 -23.56 -4.81
N VAL A 186 2.34 -22.86 -5.45
CA VAL A 186 3.27 -21.92 -4.79
C VAL A 186 3.23 -20.58 -5.49
N SER A 187 3.03 -19.52 -4.72
CA SER A 187 3.05 -18.13 -5.20
C SER A 187 4.26 -17.37 -4.66
N PHE A 188 4.87 -16.55 -5.52
CA PHE A 188 5.90 -15.60 -5.12
C PHE A 188 5.44 -14.18 -5.46
N LEU A 189 5.87 -13.19 -4.67
CA LEU A 189 5.72 -11.79 -5.02
C LEU A 189 6.31 -11.51 -6.40
N ASP A 190 5.64 -10.70 -7.20
CA ASP A 190 6.16 -10.25 -8.50
C ASP A 190 7.06 -9.02 -8.31
N SER A 191 8.10 -9.16 -7.51
CA SER A 191 9.07 -8.11 -7.24
C SER A 191 10.48 -8.67 -7.11
N ALA A 192 11.38 -8.25 -7.99
CA ALA A 192 12.79 -8.60 -7.92
C ALA A 192 13.47 -7.98 -6.69
N ASP A 193 13.05 -6.76 -6.33
CA ASP A 193 13.60 -6.02 -5.19
C ASP A 193 13.24 -6.66 -3.84
N GLU A 194 12.18 -7.48 -3.79
CA GLU A 194 11.79 -8.26 -2.62
C GLU A 194 12.47 -9.65 -2.59
N ILE A 195 12.38 -10.39 -3.69
CA ILE A 195 12.77 -11.82 -3.72
C ILE A 195 14.29 -12.01 -3.82
N TYR A 196 14.98 -11.18 -4.58
CA TYR A 196 16.42 -11.37 -4.79
C TYR A 196 17.26 -11.17 -3.52
N PRO A 197 17.01 -10.16 -2.66
CA PRO A 197 17.68 -10.03 -1.37
C PRO A 197 17.50 -11.25 -0.46
N LEU A 198 16.32 -11.88 -0.47
CA LEU A 198 16.05 -13.10 0.30
C LEU A 198 16.89 -14.27 -0.22
N ALA A 199 16.99 -14.41 -1.54
CA ALA A 199 17.84 -15.43 -2.16
C ALA A 199 19.33 -15.18 -1.88
N LEU A 200 19.80 -13.93 -1.86
CA LEU A 200 21.16 -13.58 -1.44
C LEU A 200 21.42 -13.98 0.00
N ALA A 201 20.51 -13.61 0.91
CA ALA A 201 20.63 -13.98 2.33
C ALA A 201 20.70 -15.50 2.52
N TYR A 202 19.83 -16.24 1.84
CA TYR A 202 19.77 -17.70 1.91
C TYR A 202 21.07 -18.37 1.44
N VAL A 203 21.74 -17.85 0.41
CA VAL A 203 23.04 -18.37 -0.04
C VAL A 203 24.23 -17.79 0.74
N GLY A 204 23.99 -17.10 1.86
CA GLY A 204 25.02 -16.56 2.75
C GLY A 204 25.71 -15.30 2.24
N LYS A 205 25.10 -14.59 1.29
CA LYS A 205 25.56 -13.29 0.79
C LYS A 205 24.87 -12.15 1.53
N ASN A 206 25.47 -10.96 1.43
CA ASN A 206 24.81 -9.75 1.93
C ASN A 206 23.52 -9.47 1.11
N PRO A 207 22.31 -9.43 1.72
CA PRO A 207 21.07 -9.13 1.00
C PRO A 207 21.09 -7.77 0.31
N ASN A 208 21.87 -6.82 0.83
CA ASN A 208 22.09 -5.48 0.28
C ASN A 208 23.43 -5.37 -0.47
N SER A 209 23.88 -6.46 -1.12
CA SER A 209 25.14 -6.45 -1.85
C SER A 209 25.21 -5.36 -2.89
N LYS A 210 26.35 -4.70 -2.96
CA LYS A 210 26.68 -3.72 -4.02
C LYS A 210 27.66 -4.29 -5.07
N ASP A 211 28.03 -5.56 -4.91
CA ASP A 211 28.85 -6.27 -5.88
C ASP A 211 27.96 -6.79 -7.04
N LYS A 212 28.24 -6.32 -8.25
CA LYS A 212 27.52 -6.75 -9.45
C LYS A 212 27.64 -8.23 -9.76
N SER A 213 28.70 -8.89 -9.27
CA SER A 213 28.89 -10.33 -9.48
C SER A 213 27.79 -11.14 -8.81
N ASP A 214 27.25 -10.65 -7.67
CA ASP A 214 26.15 -11.29 -6.95
C ASP A 214 24.82 -11.23 -7.74
N TYR A 215 24.71 -10.33 -8.73
CA TYR A 215 23.56 -10.16 -9.61
C TYR A 215 23.81 -10.69 -11.05
N ALA A 216 24.90 -11.40 -11.23
CA ALA A 216 25.19 -12.03 -12.52
C ALA A 216 24.26 -13.21 -12.79
N LYS A 217 23.96 -13.51 -14.07
CA LYS A 217 23.06 -14.63 -14.48
C LYS A 217 23.48 -16.01 -13.94
N LYS A 218 24.74 -16.17 -13.53
CA LYS A 218 25.30 -17.40 -12.96
C LYS A 218 25.75 -17.25 -11.50
N SER A 219 25.32 -16.19 -10.81
CA SER A 219 25.53 -16.06 -9.38
C SER A 219 24.75 -17.13 -8.61
N GLU A 220 25.17 -17.42 -7.39
CA GLU A 220 24.53 -18.43 -6.56
C GLU A 220 23.03 -18.13 -6.36
N ALA A 221 22.65 -16.88 -6.04
CA ALA A 221 21.27 -16.46 -5.89
C ALA A 221 20.48 -16.60 -7.21
N ALA A 222 21.06 -16.19 -8.35
CA ALA A 222 20.40 -16.32 -9.65
C ALA A 222 20.16 -17.80 -10.02
N MET A 223 21.15 -18.66 -9.77
CA MET A 223 21.01 -20.10 -10.03
C MET A 223 20.02 -20.76 -9.11
N LEU A 224 20.00 -20.37 -7.81
CA LEU A 224 18.99 -20.82 -6.86
C LEU A 224 17.57 -20.54 -7.37
N LEU A 225 17.30 -19.27 -7.70
CA LEU A 225 15.98 -18.85 -8.18
C LEU A 225 15.57 -19.56 -9.49
N LYS A 226 16.52 -19.74 -10.41
CA LYS A 226 16.26 -20.50 -11.65
C LYS A 226 15.94 -21.97 -11.38
N ASN A 227 16.59 -22.59 -10.42
CA ASN A 227 16.37 -24.00 -10.08
C ASN A 227 14.99 -24.24 -9.47
N ILE A 228 14.44 -23.28 -8.72
CA ILE A 228 13.10 -23.40 -8.14
C ILE A 228 11.98 -22.90 -9.07
N ARG A 229 12.33 -22.11 -10.10
CA ARG A 229 11.34 -21.51 -11.01
C ARG A 229 10.32 -22.50 -11.59
N PRO A 230 10.68 -23.73 -11.99
CA PRO A 230 9.72 -24.69 -12.54
C PRO A 230 8.60 -25.10 -11.58
N TYR A 231 8.79 -24.86 -10.29
CA TYR A 231 7.86 -25.24 -9.22
C TYR A 231 6.99 -24.07 -8.73
N ILE A 232 7.27 -22.84 -9.18
CA ILE A 232 6.48 -21.65 -8.85
C ILE A 232 5.29 -21.59 -9.79
N THR A 233 4.08 -21.65 -9.22
CA THR A 233 2.82 -21.64 -9.97
C THR A 233 2.53 -20.27 -10.54
N GLN A 234 2.74 -19.21 -9.74
CA GLN A 234 2.46 -17.84 -10.14
C GLN A 234 3.40 -16.82 -9.47
N PHE A 235 3.50 -15.66 -10.12
CA PHE A 235 4.10 -14.46 -9.57
C PHE A 235 3.00 -13.39 -9.50
N HIS A 236 2.61 -12.99 -8.32
CA HIS A 236 1.59 -11.94 -8.13
C HIS A 236 1.71 -11.33 -6.74
N SER A 237 1.57 -10.00 -6.65
CA SER A 237 1.79 -9.27 -5.41
C SER A 237 0.50 -8.95 -4.61
N SER A 238 -0.68 -9.42 -5.05
CA SER A 238 -1.92 -9.27 -4.27
C SER A 238 -2.82 -10.53 -4.33
N GLN A 239 -2.94 -11.19 -5.48
CA GLN A 239 -3.88 -12.30 -5.65
C GLN A 239 -3.62 -13.49 -4.72
N TYR A 240 -2.36 -13.66 -4.25
CA TYR A 240 -2.01 -14.74 -3.32
C TYR A 240 -2.79 -14.70 -2.00
N ILE A 241 -3.29 -13.53 -1.58
CA ILE A 241 -4.11 -13.38 -0.37
C ILE A 241 -5.37 -14.26 -0.50
N ASN A 242 -6.15 -14.03 -1.55
CA ASN A 242 -7.37 -14.80 -1.79
C ASN A 242 -7.08 -16.26 -2.14
N ASN A 243 -6.01 -16.53 -2.89
CA ASN A 243 -5.65 -17.90 -3.25
C ASN A 243 -5.24 -18.73 -2.02
N LEU A 244 -4.55 -18.16 -1.04
CA LEU A 244 -4.28 -18.81 0.24
C LEU A 244 -5.56 -19.00 1.05
N ALA A 245 -6.37 -17.93 1.21
CA ALA A 245 -7.62 -17.97 1.97
C ALA A 245 -8.61 -19.03 1.43
N ASN A 246 -8.64 -19.23 0.13
CA ASN A 246 -9.50 -20.23 -0.51
C ASN A 246 -8.87 -21.63 -0.55
N GLY A 247 -7.60 -21.80 -0.21
CA GLY A 247 -6.86 -23.06 -0.34
C GLY A 247 -6.47 -23.41 -1.78
N ASP A 248 -6.49 -22.45 -2.71
CA ASP A 248 -6.10 -22.65 -4.12
C ASP A 248 -4.58 -22.79 -4.28
N ILE A 249 -3.81 -22.27 -3.32
CA ILE A 249 -2.36 -22.46 -3.18
C ILE A 249 -2.02 -22.85 -1.74
N CYS A 250 -0.94 -23.57 -1.57
CA CYS A 250 -0.51 -24.01 -0.24
C CYS A 250 0.62 -23.22 0.36
N VAL A 251 1.40 -22.48 -0.45
CA VAL A 251 2.53 -21.67 0.01
C VAL A 251 2.58 -20.37 -0.76
N ALA A 252 2.85 -19.27 -0.04
CA ALA A 252 3.17 -17.98 -0.63
C ALA A 252 4.42 -17.38 0.03
N VAL A 253 5.34 -16.85 -0.77
CA VAL A 253 6.30 -15.86 -0.32
C VAL A 253 5.62 -14.51 -0.48
N GLY A 254 5.30 -13.88 0.65
CA GLY A 254 4.44 -12.70 0.70
C GLY A 254 4.70 -11.81 1.91
N TRP A 255 3.94 -10.74 1.99
CA TRP A 255 4.02 -9.77 3.08
C TRP A 255 3.22 -10.22 4.30
N SER A 256 3.73 -9.89 5.49
CA SER A 256 3.20 -10.38 6.77
C SER A 256 1.70 -10.11 6.95
N GLY A 257 1.25 -8.86 6.82
CA GLY A 257 -0.15 -8.53 7.03
C GLY A 257 -1.07 -9.12 5.97
N ASP A 258 -0.63 -9.23 4.71
CA ASP A 258 -1.42 -9.87 3.66
C ASP A 258 -1.71 -11.35 3.96
N ILE A 259 -0.70 -12.05 4.48
CA ILE A 259 -0.88 -13.47 4.83
C ILE A 259 -1.77 -13.60 6.07
N LEU A 260 -1.63 -12.69 7.03
CA LEU A 260 -2.50 -12.65 8.21
C LEU A 260 -3.95 -12.27 7.82
N GLN A 261 -4.14 -11.37 6.86
CA GLN A 261 -5.47 -11.11 6.27
C GLN A 261 -6.03 -12.33 5.53
N ALA A 262 -5.17 -13.12 4.87
CA ALA A 262 -5.62 -14.38 4.24
C ALA A 262 -6.09 -15.40 5.29
N MET A 263 -5.42 -15.46 6.44
CA MET A 263 -5.82 -16.26 7.60
C MET A 263 -7.19 -15.81 8.12
N ASP A 264 -7.36 -14.52 8.39
CA ASP A 264 -8.61 -13.92 8.87
C ASP A 264 -9.79 -14.19 7.90
N ARG A 265 -9.57 -13.98 6.58
CA ARG A 265 -10.57 -14.31 5.54
C ARG A 265 -10.95 -15.79 5.49
N ALA A 266 -9.99 -16.70 5.73
CA ALA A 266 -10.27 -18.14 5.77
C ALA A 266 -11.09 -18.51 6.99
N ASP A 267 -10.79 -17.92 8.15
CA ASP A 267 -11.52 -18.11 9.39
C ASP A 267 -12.95 -17.54 9.29
N GLU A 268 -13.12 -16.33 8.75
CA GLU A 268 -14.45 -15.74 8.49
C GLU A 268 -15.30 -16.57 7.52
N ALA A 269 -14.66 -17.17 6.51
CA ALA A 269 -15.37 -18.02 5.54
C ALA A 269 -15.72 -19.41 6.08
N GLU A 270 -15.22 -19.80 7.26
CA GLU A 270 -15.40 -21.12 7.86
C GLU A 270 -15.13 -22.29 6.87
N ASN A 271 -14.19 -22.08 5.93
CA ASN A 271 -13.96 -23.02 4.82
C ASN A 271 -13.00 -24.17 5.16
N GLY A 272 -12.51 -24.22 6.41
CA GLY A 272 -11.61 -25.26 6.92
C GLY A 272 -10.15 -25.10 6.45
N VAL A 273 -9.78 -23.96 5.88
CA VAL A 273 -8.38 -23.63 5.53
C VAL A 273 -7.69 -23.02 6.74
N SER A 274 -6.58 -23.63 7.17
CA SER A 274 -5.75 -23.13 8.28
C SER A 274 -4.44 -22.58 7.72
N ILE A 275 -4.19 -21.30 7.95
CA ILE A 275 -3.02 -20.59 7.42
C ILE A 275 -2.12 -20.15 8.57
N GLU A 276 -0.81 -20.18 8.33
CA GLU A 276 0.18 -19.61 9.24
C GLU A 276 1.18 -18.76 8.48
N TYR A 277 1.66 -17.68 9.12
CA TYR A 277 2.77 -16.86 8.64
C TYR A 277 4.01 -17.12 9.48
N THR A 278 5.13 -17.31 8.82
CA THR A 278 6.44 -17.50 9.48
C THR A 278 7.45 -16.46 9.01
N ILE A 279 8.12 -15.81 9.98
CA ILE A 279 9.40 -15.14 9.78
C ILE A 279 10.47 -16.22 9.84
N PRO A 280 11.15 -16.56 8.72
CA PRO A 280 12.12 -17.65 8.71
C PRO A 280 13.28 -17.43 9.71
N LYS A 281 13.73 -18.51 10.32
CA LYS A 281 14.79 -18.49 11.37
C LYS A 281 16.11 -17.91 10.92
N GLU A 282 16.38 -17.89 9.63
CA GLU A 282 17.56 -17.27 9.02
C GLU A 282 17.47 -15.74 9.00
N GLY A 283 16.28 -15.19 9.24
CA GLY A 283 15.97 -13.77 9.10
C GLY A 283 15.34 -13.42 7.75
N THR A 284 14.85 -12.21 7.65
CA THR A 284 14.17 -11.72 6.44
C THR A 284 14.26 -10.21 6.29
N SER A 285 13.75 -9.69 5.16
CA SER A 285 13.62 -8.26 4.93
C SER A 285 12.55 -7.63 5.81
N MET A 286 12.85 -6.44 6.30
CA MET A 286 11.91 -5.52 6.93
C MET A 286 11.81 -4.28 6.07
N TRP A 287 10.59 -3.86 5.78
CA TRP A 287 10.31 -2.70 4.93
C TRP A 287 9.34 -1.73 5.61
N PHE A 288 9.33 -0.50 5.11
CA PHE A 288 8.47 0.58 5.59
C PHE A 288 7.80 1.24 4.40
N ASP A 289 6.52 1.52 4.51
CA ASP A 289 5.77 2.28 3.51
C ASP A 289 5.51 3.69 3.99
N MET A 290 5.64 4.64 3.07
CA MET A 290 5.78 6.06 3.40
C MET A 290 4.66 6.87 2.75
N LEU A 291 3.96 7.68 3.54
CA LEU A 291 3.05 8.69 3.02
C LEU A 291 3.86 9.85 2.44
N VAL A 292 3.76 10.09 1.14
CA VAL A 292 4.50 11.12 0.42
C VAL A 292 3.61 11.89 -0.55
N ILE A 293 3.96 13.15 -0.80
CA ILE A 293 3.21 14.06 -1.67
C ILE A 293 3.97 14.22 -3.00
N PRO A 294 3.40 13.81 -4.15
CA PRO A 294 3.99 14.04 -5.45
C PRO A 294 4.23 15.53 -5.72
N LYS A 295 5.29 15.83 -6.48
CA LYS A 295 5.64 17.21 -6.83
C LYS A 295 4.56 17.90 -7.67
N ASP A 296 3.82 17.13 -8.45
CA ASP A 296 2.73 17.59 -9.32
C ASP A 296 1.34 17.55 -8.67
N ALA A 297 1.27 17.26 -7.35
CA ALA A 297 0.04 17.28 -6.57
C ALA A 297 -0.65 18.65 -6.65
N LYS A 298 -1.95 18.63 -6.88
CA LYS A 298 -2.76 19.85 -7.01
C LYS A 298 -3.39 20.29 -5.69
N ASN A 299 -3.65 19.32 -4.80
CA ASN A 299 -4.36 19.51 -3.54
C ASN A 299 -3.43 19.25 -2.35
N THR A 300 -2.24 19.86 -2.35
CA THR A 300 -1.17 19.64 -1.36
C THR A 300 -1.63 19.87 0.08
N ASP A 301 -2.47 20.90 0.33
CA ASP A 301 -2.99 21.18 1.67
C ASP A 301 -3.92 20.07 2.15
N ASN A 302 -4.77 19.54 1.27
CA ASN A 302 -5.66 18.43 1.58
C ASN A 302 -4.87 17.13 1.79
N ALA A 303 -3.76 16.94 1.05
CA ALA A 303 -2.85 15.82 1.27
C ALA A 303 -2.22 15.88 2.69
N HIS A 304 -1.75 17.05 3.13
CA HIS A 304 -1.26 17.22 4.50
C HIS A 304 -2.35 16.94 5.55
N LYS A 305 -3.59 17.36 5.30
CA LYS A 305 -4.71 17.05 6.23
C LYS A 305 -4.92 15.54 6.34
N LEU A 306 -4.87 14.78 5.23
CA LEU A 306 -5.02 13.33 5.27
C LEU A 306 -3.81 12.67 5.94
N VAL A 307 -2.58 13.09 5.61
CA VAL A 307 -1.36 12.59 6.30
C VAL A 307 -1.46 12.81 7.81
N ASN A 308 -1.87 14.02 8.25
CA ASN A 308 -2.04 14.30 9.66
C ASN A 308 -3.15 13.48 10.33
N PHE A 309 -4.24 13.22 9.60
CA PHE A 309 -5.35 12.38 10.05
C PHE A 309 -4.91 10.92 10.24
N LEU A 310 -4.17 10.36 9.26
CA LEU A 310 -3.66 8.99 9.32
C LEU A 310 -2.60 8.78 10.43
N MET A 311 -1.94 9.84 10.89
CA MET A 311 -1.02 9.79 12.05
C MET A 311 -1.74 9.88 13.41
N ARG A 312 -3.05 9.97 13.47
CA ARG A 312 -3.78 9.90 14.74
C ARG A 312 -3.68 8.49 15.32
N PRO A 313 -3.39 8.35 16.63
CA PRO A 313 -3.27 7.04 17.26
C PRO A 313 -4.53 6.16 17.14
N ASP A 314 -5.72 6.75 17.27
CA ASP A 314 -7.00 6.06 17.11
C ASP A 314 -7.22 5.56 15.68
N ILE A 315 -6.95 6.40 14.69
CA ILE A 315 -7.15 6.06 13.27
C ILE A 315 -6.17 4.98 12.80
N ILE A 316 -4.88 5.14 13.13
CA ILE A 316 -3.89 4.16 12.69
C ILE A 316 -4.00 2.83 13.44
N ALA A 317 -4.55 2.83 14.68
CA ALA A 317 -4.86 1.61 15.40
C ALA A 317 -5.97 0.81 14.70
N GLU A 318 -7.07 1.48 14.31
CA GLU A 318 -8.15 0.85 13.55
C GLU A 318 -7.64 0.27 12.23
N ILE A 319 -6.75 1.00 11.52
CA ILE A 319 -6.13 0.50 10.30
C ILE A 319 -5.30 -0.74 10.60
N THR A 320 -4.41 -0.70 11.62
CA THR A 320 -3.58 -1.84 12.01
C THR A 320 -4.43 -3.06 12.39
N ASN A 321 -5.51 -2.88 13.15
CA ASN A 321 -6.41 -3.97 13.52
C ASN A 321 -7.09 -4.61 12.30
N TYR A 322 -7.37 -3.82 11.26
CA TYR A 322 -8.02 -4.31 10.05
C TYR A 322 -7.04 -4.97 9.05
N VAL A 323 -5.84 -4.36 8.85
CA VAL A 323 -4.91 -4.83 7.81
C VAL A 323 -3.77 -5.69 8.34
N TRP A 324 -3.69 -5.93 9.66
CA TRP A 324 -2.69 -6.77 10.31
C TRP A 324 -1.23 -6.32 10.13
N TYR A 325 -1.03 -5.05 9.76
CA TYR A 325 0.31 -4.46 9.65
C TYR A 325 0.61 -3.55 10.82
N PRO A 326 1.82 -3.63 11.41
CA PRO A 326 2.25 -2.69 12.44
C PRO A 326 2.46 -1.28 11.85
N ASN A 327 2.27 -0.27 12.70
CA ASN A 327 2.40 1.13 12.34
C ASN A 327 3.55 1.82 13.07
N GLY A 328 3.83 3.08 12.69
CA GLY A 328 4.90 3.90 13.25
C GLY A 328 4.47 4.85 14.39
N ILE A 329 3.30 4.60 15.04
CA ILE A 329 2.74 5.47 16.10
C ILE A 329 2.67 4.68 17.42
N PRO A 330 3.65 4.81 18.33
CA PRO A 330 3.68 4.02 19.56
C PRO A 330 2.44 4.16 20.44
N ALA A 331 1.81 5.35 20.44
CA ALA A 331 0.61 5.61 21.23
C ALA A 331 -0.60 4.77 20.80
N SER A 332 -0.62 4.27 19.56
CA SER A 332 -1.69 3.39 19.04
C SER A 332 -1.71 2.02 19.71
N LYS A 333 -0.58 1.59 20.28
CA LYS A 333 -0.40 0.21 20.79
C LYS A 333 -1.45 -0.20 21.84
N THR A 334 -1.90 0.75 22.67
CA THR A 334 -2.92 0.50 23.71
C THR A 334 -4.35 0.40 23.16
N MET A 335 -4.54 0.67 21.87
CA MET A 335 -5.81 0.65 21.14
C MET A 335 -5.89 -0.54 20.17
N LEU A 336 -4.81 -1.34 20.10
CA LEU A 336 -4.78 -2.53 19.26
C LEU A 336 -5.50 -3.68 19.96
N ASP A 337 -6.16 -4.52 19.18
CA ASP A 337 -6.71 -5.78 19.64
C ASP A 337 -5.63 -6.69 20.21
N GLU A 338 -5.97 -7.52 21.20
CA GLU A 338 -5.00 -8.36 21.91
C GLU A 338 -4.29 -9.33 20.95
N GLU A 339 -5.03 -9.90 20.00
CA GLU A 339 -4.50 -10.80 18.96
C GLU A 339 -3.49 -10.13 18.03
N ILE A 340 -3.61 -8.83 17.78
CA ILE A 340 -2.67 -8.04 17.01
C ILE A 340 -1.46 -7.64 17.85
N SER A 341 -1.71 -7.07 19.03
CA SER A 341 -0.66 -6.49 19.88
C SER A 341 0.29 -7.54 20.51
N SER A 342 -0.18 -8.78 20.68
CA SER A 342 0.57 -9.92 21.19
C SER A 342 1.19 -10.81 20.10
N ASN A 343 0.81 -10.62 18.83
CA ASN A 343 1.27 -11.45 17.73
C ASN A 343 2.72 -11.15 17.35
N THR A 344 3.60 -12.15 17.53
CA THR A 344 5.04 -12.02 17.24
C THR A 344 5.36 -11.98 15.74
N SER A 345 4.41 -12.35 14.89
CA SER A 345 4.52 -12.18 13.43
C SER A 345 4.31 -10.73 13.00
N ILE A 346 3.56 -9.94 13.78
CA ILE A 346 3.32 -8.51 13.57
C ILE A 346 4.35 -7.69 14.35
N TYR A 347 4.54 -8.00 15.62
CA TYR A 347 5.48 -7.33 16.51
C TYR A 347 6.58 -8.30 16.99
N PRO A 348 7.57 -8.61 16.12
CA PRO A 348 8.62 -9.57 16.42
C PRO A 348 9.38 -9.25 17.71
N ASP A 349 9.78 -10.28 18.43
CA ASP A 349 10.62 -10.15 19.62
C ASP A 349 12.04 -9.64 19.30
N ALA A 350 12.83 -9.36 20.32
CA ALA A 350 14.17 -8.81 20.15
C ALA A 350 15.11 -9.76 19.39
N ALA A 351 14.96 -11.08 19.59
CA ALA A 351 15.81 -12.09 18.95
C ALA A 351 15.51 -12.20 17.46
N THR A 352 14.23 -12.17 17.09
CA THR A 352 13.77 -12.13 15.70
C THR A 352 14.16 -10.82 15.03
N LYS A 353 13.91 -9.67 15.69
CA LYS A 353 14.30 -8.35 15.18
C LYS A 353 15.78 -8.24 14.84
N ALA A 354 16.65 -8.87 15.63
CA ALA A 354 18.10 -8.86 15.39
C ALA A 354 18.50 -9.56 14.08
N LYS A 355 17.63 -10.37 13.49
CA LYS A 355 17.84 -11.07 12.22
C LYS A 355 17.16 -10.36 11.03
N LEU A 356 16.34 -9.35 11.29
CA LEU A 356 15.71 -8.58 10.23
C LEU A 356 16.73 -7.63 9.61
N PHE A 357 16.65 -7.46 8.30
CA PHE A 357 17.47 -6.49 7.58
C PHE A 357 16.60 -5.52 6.79
N PRO A 358 16.84 -4.21 6.89
CA PRO A 358 16.17 -3.25 6.02
C PRO A 358 16.70 -3.41 4.60
N LEU A 359 15.84 -3.23 3.60
CA LEU A 359 16.25 -3.16 2.21
C LEU A 359 16.99 -1.84 1.94
N SER A 360 17.91 -1.84 0.99
CA SER A 360 18.68 -0.66 0.61
C SER A 360 18.49 -0.31 -0.88
N VAL A 361 18.68 0.96 -1.19
CA VAL A 361 18.62 1.44 -2.59
C VAL A 361 19.74 0.81 -3.41
N HIS A 362 19.38 0.20 -4.50
CA HIS A 362 20.34 -0.33 -5.50
C HIS A 362 20.91 0.77 -6.38
N THR A 363 22.06 0.49 -6.96
CA THR A 363 22.59 1.35 -8.03
C THR A 363 21.81 1.11 -9.33
N PRO A 364 21.69 2.10 -10.23
CA PRO A 364 20.98 1.93 -11.52
C PRO A 364 21.48 0.75 -12.37
N LYS A 365 22.74 0.34 -12.16
CA LYS A 365 23.33 -0.83 -12.86
C LYS A 365 22.84 -2.14 -12.28
N ILE A 366 22.63 -2.21 -10.97
CA ILE A 366 22.05 -3.37 -10.28
C ILE A 366 20.57 -3.46 -10.61
N ASP A 367 19.81 -2.36 -10.53
CA ASP A 367 18.38 -2.32 -10.88
C ASP A 367 18.14 -2.87 -12.30
N LYS A 368 18.94 -2.40 -13.26
CA LYS A 368 18.86 -2.89 -14.64
C LYS A 368 19.16 -4.40 -14.75
N ALA A 369 20.12 -4.91 -13.96
CA ALA A 369 20.46 -6.33 -13.96
C ALA A 369 19.31 -7.16 -13.33
N LEU A 370 18.75 -6.71 -12.21
CA LEU A 370 17.62 -7.32 -11.52
C LEU A 370 16.37 -7.36 -12.39
N THR A 371 15.97 -6.23 -13.00
CA THR A 371 14.81 -6.17 -13.88
C THR A 371 14.93 -7.15 -15.06
N ARG A 372 16.11 -7.23 -15.66
CA ARG A 372 16.37 -8.18 -16.74
C ARG A 372 16.32 -9.62 -16.27
N PHE A 373 16.99 -9.91 -15.15
CA PHE A 373 16.98 -11.24 -14.55
C PHE A 373 15.55 -11.68 -14.23
N TRP A 374 14.77 -10.81 -13.60
CA TRP A 374 13.39 -11.09 -13.20
C TRP A 374 12.49 -11.40 -14.40
N THR A 375 12.62 -10.61 -15.46
CA THR A 375 11.89 -10.85 -16.71
C THR A 375 12.26 -12.19 -17.32
N ASP A 376 13.58 -12.51 -17.42
CA ASP A 376 14.08 -13.78 -17.94
C ASP A 376 13.56 -14.95 -17.08
N MET A 377 13.62 -14.82 -15.74
CA MET A 377 13.16 -15.82 -14.80
C MET A 377 11.66 -16.11 -14.93
N LYS A 378 10.80 -15.08 -14.91
CA LYS A 378 9.35 -15.25 -15.04
C LYS A 378 8.96 -15.94 -16.34
N THR A 379 9.65 -15.62 -17.44
CA THR A 379 9.38 -16.19 -18.77
C THR A 379 10.08 -17.53 -19.03
N GLY A 380 10.87 -18.04 -18.08
CA GLY A 380 11.58 -19.33 -18.20
C GLY A 380 12.75 -19.29 -19.20
N ARG A 381 13.41 -18.14 -19.39
CA ARG A 381 14.55 -17.93 -20.31
C ARG A 381 15.91 -17.94 -19.63
#